data_f13726c8fbeef53a2ab9bf58bf13f246
#
_entry.id   f13726c8fbeef53a2ab9bf58bf13f246
#
_cell.length_a   1.000
_cell.length_b   1.000
_cell.length_c   1.000
_cell.angle_alpha   90.00
_cell.angle_beta   90.00
_cell.angle_gamma   90.00
#
_symmetry.space_group_name_H-M   'P 1'
#
loop_
_entity.id
_entity.type
_entity.pdbx_description
1 polymer ?
#
loop_
_entity_poly.entity_id
_entity_poly.type
_entity_poly.pdbx_seq_one_letter_code
_entity_poly.pdbx_strand_id
1 'polypeptide(L)'
;PPPACQPGDTGGMGMVEKSYLWVANTDQGSISKVDTQAIKEIARYRSGPSGGTESPSRTAVSVDGRFVIVNGRGTGRTTMIAANLEDCVDKNGNGMIETSQNKDDLRAWDTDECVRWSIVHPFKGDIGSGPRGVTWTPGTWDEDLCQFVNPKVWVGYLPVANATAHMVRLNGLTGALEETVTIPNWVIGDTFWGPYGAALDKNLDVWFSGLRGELFRINTKNKPATFDRWNPPFGLEFYGMTVDPDGDPWFGGCSGPVSTFDPVTKQFIAVAGLESCFRGLAADKEGSVWVAANGPCGVAQIDHVNNKLIKFHDLNPCSTPVGVSVDDEGYVWVVDEYIGAWKIDPLNPNNKQLINIENDHYTYSDMTGGQLKSVVLPQ
;
A
#
# COMPACT_ATOMS: atom_id res chain seq x y z
N PRO A 1 -15.70 -32.77 16.66
CA PRO A 1 -15.12 -32.02 15.55
C PRO A 1 -14.04 -31.09 16.12
N PRO A 2 -12.91 -30.90 15.45
CA PRO A 2 -11.96 -29.86 15.83
C PRO A 2 -12.69 -28.51 15.89
N PRO A 3 -12.29 -27.56 16.76
CA PRO A 3 -12.88 -26.24 16.77
C PRO A 3 -12.70 -25.63 15.37
N ALA A 4 -13.78 -25.07 14.82
CA ALA A 4 -13.72 -24.35 13.55
C ALA A 4 -12.68 -23.22 13.69
N CYS A 5 -11.74 -23.14 12.77
CA CYS A 5 -10.75 -22.08 12.77
C CYS A 5 -11.41 -20.72 12.48
N GLN A 6 -10.90 -19.69 13.10
CA GLN A 6 -11.35 -18.32 12.89
C GLN A 6 -10.27 -17.49 12.19
N PRO A 7 -10.62 -16.47 11.41
CA PRO A 7 -9.63 -15.51 10.92
C PRO A 7 -8.83 -14.94 12.10
N GLY A 8 -7.50 -15.07 12.06
CA GLY A 8 -6.61 -14.69 13.17
C GLY A 8 -6.08 -15.85 14.01
N ASP A 9 -6.62 -17.06 13.88
CA ASP A 9 -6.02 -18.26 14.49
C ASP A 9 -4.67 -18.57 13.82
N THR A 10 -3.58 -18.40 14.57
CA THR A 10 -2.22 -18.66 14.10
C THR A 10 -1.87 -20.16 14.03
N GLY A 11 -2.81 -21.05 14.36
CA GLY A 11 -2.63 -22.50 14.36
C GLY A 11 -2.99 -23.21 13.04
N GLY A 12 -3.53 -22.49 12.05
CA GLY A 12 -3.83 -23.00 10.72
C GLY A 12 -2.70 -22.70 9.75
N MET A 13 -2.35 -23.66 8.89
CA MET A 13 -1.37 -23.50 7.84
C MET A 13 -1.76 -22.32 6.94
N GLY A 14 -0.98 -21.22 6.95
CA GLY A 14 -1.14 -20.12 6.01
C GLY A 14 -1.00 -18.70 6.54
N MET A 15 -0.94 -18.48 7.85
CA MET A 15 -0.57 -17.16 8.38
C MET A 15 0.95 -17.08 8.50
N VAL A 16 1.54 -16.10 7.81
CA VAL A 16 2.99 -15.90 7.85
C VAL A 16 3.39 -15.42 9.25
N GLU A 17 4.29 -16.15 9.91
CA GLU A 17 4.80 -15.78 11.25
C GLU A 17 5.62 -14.47 11.25
N LYS A 18 5.91 -13.91 10.08
CA LYS A 18 6.75 -12.71 9.92
C LYS A 18 6.14 -11.76 8.91
N SER A 19 6.07 -10.49 9.25
CA SER A 19 5.85 -9.45 8.25
C SER A 19 7.18 -9.06 7.58
N TYR A 20 7.08 -8.65 6.32
CA TYR A 20 8.17 -8.05 5.58
C TYR A 20 7.80 -6.61 5.24
N LEU A 21 8.81 -5.73 5.27
CA LEU A 21 8.66 -4.40 4.69
C LEU A 21 9.07 -4.46 3.21
N TRP A 22 8.17 -4.03 2.33
CA TRP A 22 8.40 -4.01 0.89
C TRP A 22 8.59 -2.58 0.38
N VAL A 23 9.81 -2.28 -0.08
CA VAL A 23 10.22 -0.94 -0.48
C VAL A 23 10.46 -0.88 -1.98
N ALA A 24 9.69 -0.05 -2.68
CA ALA A 24 9.89 0.15 -4.12
C ALA A 24 11.12 1.04 -4.37
N ASN A 25 12.09 0.54 -5.14
CA ASN A 25 13.28 1.26 -5.58
C ASN A 25 12.99 1.87 -6.95
N THR A 26 12.55 3.11 -6.93
CA THR A 26 11.93 3.79 -8.07
C THR A 26 12.87 3.96 -9.25
N ASP A 27 14.10 4.39 -9.01
CA ASP A 27 15.13 4.62 -10.01
C ASP A 27 15.74 3.33 -10.59
N GLN A 28 15.75 2.25 -9.80
CA GLN A 28 16.25 0.95 -10.25
C GLN A 28 15.18 0.10 -10.96
N GLY A 29 13.88 0.35 -10.72
CA GLY A 29 12.79 -0.49 -11.23
C GLY A 29 12.71 -1.83 -10.51
N SER A 30 12.92 -1.83 -9.21
CA SER A 30 12.91 -3.02 -8.35
C SER A 30 12.10 -2.81 -7.08
N ILE A 31 11.97 -3.87 -6.29
CA ILE A 31 11.38 -3.84 -4.96
C ILE A 31 12.25 -4.63 -4.00
N SER A 32 12.61 -4.02 -2.87
CA SER A 32 13.37 -4.64 -1.78
C SER A 32 12.42 -5.34 -0.81
N LYS A 33 12.80 -6.54 -0.37
CA LYS A 33 12.15 -7.28 0.71
C LYS A 33 13.02 -7.22 1.95
N VAL A 34 12.51 -6.58 2.99
CA VAL A 34 13.21 -6.38 4.27
C VAL A 34 12.56 -7.25 5.34
N ASP A 35 13.35 -8.07 6.03
CA ASP A 35 12.94 -8.77 7.25
C ASP A 35 12.82 -7.75 8.37
N THR A 36 11.59 -7.57 8.90
CA THR A 36 11.29 -6.55 9.90
C THR A 36 11.88 -6.87 11.28
N GLN A 37 12.16 -8.14 11.59
CA GLN A 37 12.76 -8.57 12.85
C GLN A 37 14.29 -8.46 12.79
N ALA A 38 14.90 -8.97 11.71
CA ALA A 38 16.34 -8.90 11.49
C ALA A 38 16.84 -7.50 11.06
N ILE A 39 15.91 -6.62 10.64
CA ILE A 39 16.18 -5.28 10.08
C ILE A 39 17.20 -5.37 8.95
N LYS A 40 16.93 -6.26 8.02
CA LYS A 40 17.85 -6.61 6.93
C LYS A 40 17.10 -6.82 5.62
N GLU A 41 17.63 -6.25 4.53
CA GLU A 41 17.17 -6.59 3.18
C GLU A 41 17.62 -8.01 2.82
N ILE A 42 16.66 -8.88 2.56
CA ILE A 42 16.90 -10.32 2.35
C ILE A 42 16.67 -10.75 0.90
N ALA A 43 16.04 -9.93 0.08
CA ALA A 43 15.85 -10.18 -1.35
C ALA A 43 15.53 -8.88 -2.08
N ARG A 44 15.75 -8.85 -3.41
CA ARG A 44 15.40 -7.76 -4.31
C ARG A 44 14.88 -8.29 -5.63
N TYR A 45 13.75 -7.80 -6.08
CA TYR A 45 13.04 -8.30 -7.27
C TYR A 45 12.85 -7.18 -8.30
N ARG A 46 12.92 -7.50 -9.59
CA ARG A 46 12.51 -6.56 -10.63
C ARG A 46 11.00 -6.36 -10.62
N SER A 47 10.56 -5.11 -10.74
CA SER A 47 9.14 -4.77 -10.88
C SER A 47 8.63 -4.89 -12.33
N GLY A 48 9.55 -5.03 -13.30
CA GLY A 48 9.28 -5.20 -14.72
C GLY A 48 10.56 -5.28 -15.55
N PRO A 49 10.43 -5.46 -16.89
CA PRO A 49 11.58 -5.62 -17.79
C PRO A 49 12.38 -4.34 -18.06
N SER A 50 11.79 -3.18 -17.79
CA SER A 50 12.30 -1.89 -18.28
C SER A 50 13.20 -1.15 -17.27
N GLY A 51 13.64 -1.82 -16.20
CA GLY A 51 14.50 -1.22 -15.18
C GLY A 51 13.88 0.05 -14.58
N GLY A 52 14.65 1.12 -14.41
CA GLY A 52 14.19 2.38 -13.81
C GLY A 52 13.01 3.04 -14.54
N THR A 53 12.79 2.73 -15.83
CA THR A 53 11.61 3.21 -16.58
C THR A 53 10.28 2.67 -15.98
N GLU A 54 10.29 1.53 -15.29
CA GLU A 54 9.11 1.02 -14.58
C GLU A 54 8.62 2.05 -13.54
N SER A 55 9.55 2.76 -12.90
CA SER A 55 9.26 3.76 -11.87
C SER A 55 8.27 3.23 -10.81
N PRO A 56 8.57 2.09 -10.13
CA PRO A 56 7.68 1.54 -9.13
C PRO A 56 7.49 2.51 -7.96
N SER A 57 6.27 2.54 -7.38
CA SER A 57 6.01 3.48 -6.30
C SER A 57 5.04 3.00 -5.24
N ARG A 58 4.01 2.28 -5.62
CA ARG A 58 2.98 1.82 -4.69
C ARG A 58 3.07 0.33 -4.49
N THR A 59 2.94 -0.08 -3.25
CA THR A 59 2.87 -1.48 -2.84
C THR A 59 1.58 -1.76 -2.09
N ALA A 60 1.14 -2.99 -2.10
CA ALA A 60 0.09 -3.49 -1.23
C ALA A 60 0.37 -4.96 -0.91
N VAL A 61 0.37 -5.32 0.36
CA VAL A 61 0.62 -6.69 0.82
C VAL A 61 -0.72 -7.36 1.12
N SER A 62 -0.87 -8.64 0.75
CA SER A 62 -2.08 -9.41 1.04
C SER A 62 -2.29 -9.59 2.55
N VAL A 63 -3.54 -9.82 2.98
CA VAL A 63 -3.90 -9.93 4.41
C VAL A 63 -3.12 -11.02 5.14
N ASP A 64 -2.79 -12.09 4.43
CA ASP A 64 -1.99 -13.21 4.92
C ASP A 64 -0.47 -12.99 4.82
N GLY A 65 -0.03 -11.85 4.28
CA GLY A 65 1.38 -11.52 4.11
C GLY A 65 2.11 -12.31 3.02
N ARG A 66 1.40 -13.20 2.30
CA ARG A 66 2.01 -14.13 1.33
C ARG A 66 2.41 -13.48 0.01
N PHE A 67 1.76 -12.37 -0.34
CA PHE A 67 1.95 -11.71 -1.64
C PHE A 67 2.05 -10.21 -1.50
N VAL A 68 2.87 -9.60 -2.35
CA VAL A 68 2.92 -8.16 -2.54
C VAL A 68 2.61 -7.80 -3.98
N ILE A 69 1.83 -6.74 -4.17
CA ILE A 69 1.68 -6.04 -5.45
C ILE A 69 2.62 -4.84 -5.46
N VAL A 70 3.25 -4.60 -6.59
CA VAL A 70 3.96 -3.36 -6.88
C VAL A 70 3.49 -2.78 -8.21
N ASN A 71 3.19 -1.48 -8.20
CA ASN A 71 2.75 -0.75 -9.38
C ASN A 71 3.89 0.07 -9.99
N GLY A 72 4.20 -0.21 -11.27
CA GLY A 72 5.13 0.52 -12.12
C GLY A 72 4.41 1.61 -12.91
N ARG A 73 4.44 2.84 -12.37
CA ARG A 73 3.72 3.99 -12.94
C ARG A 73 4.26 4.48 -14.28
N GLY A 74 5.52 4.15 -14.60
CA GLY A 74 6.16 4.56 -15.85
C GLY A 74 5.77 3.71 -17.05
N THR A 75 5.43 2.44 -16.84
CA THR A 75 5.09 1.47 -17.89
C THR A 75 3.66 0.97 -17.85
N GLY A 76 2.87 1.42 -16.87
CA GLY A 76 1.51 0.95 -16.69
C GLY A 76 1.42 -0.46 -16.09
N ARG A 77 2.47 -0.94 -15.46
CA ARG A 77 2.61 -2.34 -15.02
C ARG A 77 2.15 -2.53 -13.58
N THR A 78 1.50 -3.66 -13.33
CA THR A 78 1.25 -4.21 -12.00
C THR A 78 1.87 -5.58 -11.93
N THR A 79 2.71 -5.82 -10.91
CA THR A 79 3.44 -7.09 -10.71
C THR A 79 3.15 -7.64 -9.34
N MET A 80 2.94 -8.96 -9.24
CA MET A 80 2.79 -9.69 -7.98
C MET A 80 4.04 -10.52 -7.70
N ILE A 81 4.49 -10.48 -6.44
CA ILE A 81 5.64 -11.23 -5.95
C ILE A 81 5.21 -12.04 -4.73
N ALA A 82 5.62 -13.31 -4.67
CA ALA A 82 5.43 -14.16 -3.51
C ALA A 82 6.45 -13.83 -2.41
N ALA A 83 5.97 -13.80 -1.17
CA ALA A 83 6.83 -13.55 -0.01
C ALA A 83 7.60 -14.80 0.41
N ASN A 84 7.03 -15.97 0.26
CA ASN A 84 7.58 -17.23 0.76
C ASN A 84 7.88 -18.20 -0.36
N LEU A 85 8.86 -19.08 -0.17
CA LEU A 85 9.30 -20.03 -1.20
C LEU A 85 8.19 -21.00 -1.63
N GLU A 86 7.32 -21.41 -0.71
CA GLU A 86 6.18 -22.28 -0.98
C GLU A 86 5.12 -21.65 -1.90
N ASP A 87 5.12 -20.34 -1.99
CA ASP A 87 4.23 -19.57 -2.86
C ASP A 87 4.84 -19.24 -4.23
N CYS A 88 6.12 -19.50 -4.42
CA CYS A 88 6.80 -19.34 -5.70
C CYS A 88 6.45 -20.48 -6.67
N VAL A 89 6.77 -20.33 -7.94
CA VAL A 89 6.46 -21.33 -8.97
C VAL A 89 7.74 -21.71 -9.70
N ASP A 90 8.09 -22.98 -9.65
CA ASP A 90 9.16 -23.55 -10.48
C ASP A 90 8.79 -23.38 -11.96
N LYS A 91 9.33 -22.35 -12.59
CA LYS A 91 9.01 -21.97 -13.97
C LYS A 91 9.77 -22.82 -14.99
N ASN A 92 10.94 -23.31 -14.62
CA ASN A 92 11.81 -24.06 -15.50
C ASN A 92 11.67 -25.59 -15.33
N GLY A 93 10.94 -26.05 -14.30
CA GLY A 93 10.63 -27.46 -14.05
C GLY A 93 11.82 -28.29 -13.53
N ASN A 94 12.82 -27.63 -12.91
CA ASN A 94 14.02 -28.30 -12.40
C ASN A 94 13.89 -28.87 -10.97
N GLY A 95 12.74 -28.60 -10.31
CA GLY A 95 12.44 -29.07 -8.96
C GLY A 95 13.00 -28.19 -7.84
N MET A 96 13.55 -27.02 -8.16
CA MET A 96 14.07 -26.04 -7.20
C MET A 96 13.48 -24.66 -7.49
N ILE A 97 13.30 -23.83 -6.45
CA ILE A 97 12.90 -22.45 -6.62
C ILE A 97 14.14 -21.55 -6.71
N GLU A 98 14.29 -20.92 -7.87
CA GLU A 98 15.38 -20.00 -8.16
C GLU A 98 14.89 -18.55 -7.99
N THR A 99 15.28 -17.91 -6.89
CA THR A 99 14.86 -16.55 -6.52
C THR A 99 16.00 -15.77 -5.88
N SER A 100 15.85 -14.44 -5.82
CA SER A 100 16.78 -13.54 -5.15
C SER A 100 17.04 -13.95 -3.70
N GLN A 101 18.31 -13.96 -3.29
CA GLN A 101 18.75 -14.38 -1.96
C GLN A 101 19.30 -13.21 -1.10
N ASN A 102 19.45 -12.03 -1.68
CA ASN A 102 19.92 -10.81 -1.01
C ASN A 102 19.77 -9.59 -1.92
N LYS A 103 20.14 -8.41 -1.41
CA LYS A 103 20.06 -7.14 -2.14
C LYS A 103 20.87 -7.06 -3.44
N ASP A 104 21.92 -7.85 -3.55
CA ASP A 104 22.85 -7.86 -4.69
C ASP A 104 22.48 -8.93 -5.73
N ASP A 105 21.57 -9.83 -5.41
CA ASP A 105 21.05 -10.88 -6.29
C ASP A 105 19.77 -10.43 -7.00
N LEU A 106 19.85 -9.33 -7.75
CA LEU A 106 18.73 -8.85 -8.58
C LEU A 106 18.69 -9.64 -9.90
N ARG A 107 17.87 -10.67 -9.94
CA ARG A 107 17.75 -11.57 -11.09
C ARG A 107 17.19 -10.86 -12.31
N ALA A 108 17.48 -11.39 -13.50
CA ALA A 108 16.92 -10.89 -14.74
C ALA A 108 15.38 -11.03 -14.74
N TRP A 109 14.69 -10.16 -15.46
CA TRP A 109 13.24 -10.28 -15.63
C TRP A 109 12.86 -11.67 -16.17
N ASP A 110 11.76 -12.21 -15.66
CA ASP A 110 11.21 -13.55 -15.92
C ASP A 110 12.02 -14.74 -15.39
N THR A 111 13.21 -14.52 -14.81
CA THR A 111 14.02 -15.62 -14.25
C THR A 111 13.83 -15.81 -12.75
N ASP A 112 13.25 -14.84 -12.05
CA ASP A 112 12.91 -14.99 -10.64
C ASP A 112 11.56 -15.68 -10.48
N GLU A 113 11.56 -16.81 -9.79
CA GLU A 113 10.40 -17.70 -9.70
C GLU A 113 9.41 -17.29 -8.61
N CYS A 114 9.77 -16.30 -7.79
CA CYS A 114 8.84 -15.66 -6.86
C CYS A 114 8.07 -14.48 -7.49
N VAL A 115 8.47 -13.99 -8.66
CA VAL A 115 7.63 -13.08 -9.46
C VAL A 115 6.53 -13.89 -10.13
N ARG A 116 5.31 -13.82 -9.62
CA ARG A 116 4.21 -14.73 -9.97
C ARG A 116 3.50 -14.36 -11.26
N TRP A 117 3.08 -13.14 -11.38
CA TRP A 117 2.42 -12.61 -12.58
C TRP A 117 2.67 -11.11 -12.73
N SER A 118 2.51 -10.64 -13.95
CA SER A 118 2.61 -9.24 -14.29
C SER A 118 1.69 -8.90 -15.45
N ILE A 119 1.00 -7.76 -15.35
CA ILE A 119 0.11 -7.25 -16.39
C ILE A 119 0.42 -5.79 -16.68
N VAL A 120 0.07 -5.32 -17.88
CA VAL A 120 0.17 -3.91 -18.27
C VAL A 120 -1.23 -3.37 -18.50
N HIS A 121 -1.58 -2.28 -17.82
CA HIS A 121 -2.84 -1.58 -18.01
C HIS A 121 -2.79 -0.65 -19.21
N PRO A 122 -3.93 -0.45 -19.93
CA PRO A 122 -4.01 0.48 -21.05
C PRO A 122 -4.11 1.93 -20.53
N PHE A 123 -3.02 2.43 -19.95
CA PHE A 123 -2.93 3.78 -19.39
C PHE A 123 -2.57 4.82 -20.45
N LYS A 124 -2.65 6.09 -20.12
CA LYS A 124 -2.47 7.22 -21.04
C LYS A 124 -1.01 7.39 -21.55
N GLY A 125 -0.02 6.77 -20.88
CA GLY A 125 1.37 6.71 -21.33
C GLY A 125 2.31 7.70 -20.63
N ASP A 126 1.83 8.50 -19.69
CA ASP A 126 2.66 9.36 -18.84
C ASP A 126 2.71 8.87 -17.39
N ILE A 127 3.71 9.31 -16.65
CA ILE A 127 3.96 8.87 -15.28
C ILE A 127 2.81 9.20 -14.30
N GLY A 128 2.04 10.24 -14.57
CA GLY A 128 0.90 10.64 -13.77
C GLY A 128 -0.30 9.72 -13.95
N SER A 129 -0.48 9.21 -15.15
CA SER A 129 -1.61 8.34 -15.53
C SER A 129 -1.40 6.86 -15.21
N GLY A 130 -0.16 6.45 -14.95
CA GLY A 130 0.17 5.07 -14.61
C GLY A 130 -0.46 4.59 -13.30
N PRO A 131 -0.50 3.26 -13.06
CA PRO A 131 -1.13 2.68 -11.89
C PRO A 131 -0.47 3.16 -10.59
N ARG A 132 -1.31 3.60 -9.64
CA ARG A 132 -0.87 4.07 -8.31
C ARG A 132 -1.72 3.47 -7.21
N GLY A 133 -2.93 3.99 -6.96
CA GLY A 133 -3.80 3.49 -5.91
C GLY A 133 -3.97 1.98 -6.03
N VAL A 134 -3.59 1.24 -5.00
CA VAL A 134 -3.66 -0.23 -4.96
C VAL A 134 -3.99 -0.71 -3.56
N THR A 135 -4.89 -1.69 -3.48
CA THR A 135 -5.19 -2.42 -2.25
C THR A 135 -5.70 -3.81 -2.57
N TRP A 136 -5.66 -4.71 -1.58
CA TRP A 136 -6.27 -6.02 -1.66
C TRP A 136 -7.66 -6.03 -1.04
N THR A 137 -8.51 -6.95 -1.51
CA THR A 137 -9.60 -7.50 -0.72
C THR A 137 -9.28 -8.96 -0.42
N PRO A 138 -9.52 -9.44 0.81
CA PRO A 138 -9.03 -10.75 1.27
C PRO A 138 -9.65 -11.93 0.52
N GLY A 139 -10.78 -11.72 -0.14
CA GLY A 139 -11.58 -12.79 -0.72
C GLY A 139 -12.56 -13.37 0.29
N THR A 140 -12.75 -14.67 0.28
CA THR A 140 -13.66 -15.38 1.18
C THR A 140 -12.87 -16.20 2.18
N TRP A 141 -13.25 -16.16 3.44
CA TRP A 141 -12.67 -17.06 4.44
C TRP A 141 -13.14 -18.49 4.20
N ASP A 142 -12.22 -19.42 4.16
CA ASP A 142 -12.46 -20.85 4.02
C ASP A 142 -12.15 -21.54 5.36
N GLU A 143 -13.20 -22.04 6.02
CA GLU A 143 -13.12 -22.66 7.34
C GLU A 143 -12.41 -24.03 7.32
N ASP A 144 -12.45 -24.72 6.17
CA ASP A 144 -11.80 -26.03 6.02
C ASP A 144 -10.29 -25.88 5.80
N LEU A 145 -9.88 -24.82 5.11
CA LEU A 145 -8.48 -24.49 4.82
C LEU A 145 -7.85 -23.55 5.84
N CYS A 146 -8.64 -22.93 6.71
CA CYS A 146 -8.20 -21.88 7.66
C CYS A 146 -7.44 -20.75 6.98
N GLN A 147 -7.92 -20.28 5.84
CA GLN A 147 -7.28 -19.22 5.06
C GLN A 147 -8.27 -18.44 4.21
N PHE A 148 -7.85 -17.26 3.77
CA PHE A 148 -8.60 -16.55 2.74
C PHE A 148 -8.34 -17.16 1.36
N VAL A 149 -9.41 -17.38 0.60
CA VAL A 149 -9.37 -17.87 -0.79
C VAL A 149 -9.94 -16.84 -1.74
N ASN A 150 -9.49 -16.88 -3.00
CA ASN A 150 -9.92 -15.97 -4.06
C ASN A 150 -9.69 -14.47 -3.74
N PRO A 151 -8.52 -14.09 -3.23
CA PRO A 151 -8.21 -12.68 -2.97
C PRO A 151 -8.28 -11.87 -4.27
N LYS A 152 -8.60 -10.58 -4.14
CA LYS A 152 -8.66 -9.65 -5.28
C LYS A 152 -7.72 -8.49 -5.06
N VAL A 153 -7.23 -7.93 -6.15
CA VAL A 153 -6.43 -6.71 -6.17
C VAL A 153 -7.21 -5.63 -6.90
N TRP A 154 -7.29 -4.46 -6.30
CA TRP A 154 -7.86 -3.27 -6.91
C TRP A 154 -6.74 -2.30 -7.28
N VAL A 155 -6.74 -1.85 -8.54
CA VAL A 155 -5.68 -0.97 -9.09
C VAL A 155 -6.31 0.19 -9.83
N GLY A 156 -5.83 1.40 -9.54
CA GLY A 156 -6.28 2.63 -10.17
C GLY A 156 -5.30 3.22 -11.16
N TYR A 157 -5.79 3.66 -12.34
CA TYR A 157 -5.01 4.34 -13.37
C TYR A 157 -5.89 5.24 -14.26
N LEU A 158 -5.26 6.13 -15.04
CA LEU A 158 -5.95 6.89 -16.08
C LEU A 158 -5.84 6.17 -17.43
N PRO A 159 -6.96 5.78 -18.05
CA PRO A 159 -6.96 5.21 -19.38
C PRO A 159 -6.70 6.28 -20.45
N VAL A 160 -6.52 5.85 -21.70
CA VAL A 160 -6.35 6.74 -22.85
C VAL A 160 -7.57 7.65 -23.07
N ALA A 161 -8.77 7.19 -22.70
CA ALA A 161 -10.01 7.97 -22.83
C ALA A 161 -10.02 9.16 -21.86
N ASN A 162 -10.40 10.32 -22.37
CA ASN A 162 -10.39 11.57 -21.61
C ASN A 162 -11.44 11.61 -20.48
N ALA A 163 -11.09 12.34 -19.41
CA ALA A 163 -11.96 12.67 -18.29
C ALA A 163 -12.55 11.47 -17.54
N THR A 164 -11.90 10.31 -17.59
CA THR A 164 -12.27 9.14 -16.80
C THR A 164 -11.07 8.59 -16.04
N ALA A 165 -11.29 7.94 -14.90
CA ALA A 165 -10.33 7.06 -14.26
C ALA A 165 -10.89 5.64 -14.21
N HIS A 166 -10.02 4.67 -14.14
CA HIS A 166 -10.38 3.28 -13.93
C HIS A 166 -9.90 2.80 -12.58
N MET A 167 -10.77 2.12 -11.85
CA MET A 167 -10.40 1.18 -10.79
C MET A 167 -10.75 -0.22 -11.29
N VAL A 168 -9.74 -1.05 -11.47
CA VAL A 168 -9.91 -2.41 -11.97
C VAL A 168 -9.74 -3.41 -10.86
N ARG A 169 -10.60 -4.44 -10.86
CA ARG A 169 -10.47 -5.60 -9.99
C ARG A 169 -9.78 -6.72 -10.76
N LEU A 170 -8.70 -7.21 -10.20
CA LEU A 170 -7.94 -8.34 -10.72
C LEU A 170 -8.13 -9.55 -9.81
N ASN A 171 -8.09 -10.74 -10.40
CA ASN A 171 -7.88 -11.96 -9.63
C ASN A 171 -6.50 -11.91 -8.96
N GLY A 172 -6.45 -12.00 -7.64
CA GLY A 172 -5.22 -11.83 -6.87
C GLY A 172 -4.15 -12.89 -7.19
N LEU A 173 -4.57 -14.12 -7.55
CA LEU A 173 -3.63 -15.23 -7.80
C LEU A 173 -3.14 -15.29 -9.25
N THR A 174 -3.91 -14.75 -10.21
CA THR A 174 -3.62 -14.89 -11.65
C THR A 174 -3.36 -13.57 -12.38
N GLY A 175 -3.72 -12.43 -11.78
CA GLY A 175 -3.68 -11.12 -12.43
C GLY A 175 -4.78 -10.90 -13.47
N ALA A 176 -5.69 -11.87 -13.68
CA ALA A 176 -6.76 -11.75 -14.67
C ALA A 176 -7.71 -10.61 -14.32
N LEU A 177 -8.02 -9.75 -15.30
CA LEU A 177 -9.02 -8.69 -15.15
C LEU A 177 -10.42 -9.30 -14.97
N GLU A 178 -11.09 -8.94 -13.89
CA GLU A 178 -12.44 -9.41 -13.57
C GLU A 178 -13.50 -8.32 -13.73
N GLU A 179 -13.15 -7.07 -13.41
CA GLU A 179 -14.09 -5.96 -13.45
C GLU A 179 -13.37 -4.62 -13.64
N THR A 180 -14.05 -3.68 -14.29
CA THR A 180 -13.60 -2.29 -14.41
C THR A 180 -14.71 -1.36 -13.93
N VAL A 181 -14.40 -0.59 -12.88
CA VAL A 181 -15.24 0.53 -12.44
C VAL A 181 -14.73 1.79 -13.10
N THR A 182 -15.51 2.37 -13.98
CA THR A 182 -15.17 3.62 -14.68
C THR A 182 -15.70 4.81 -13.90
N ILE A 183 -14.81 5.73 -13.54
CA ILE A 183 -15.14 6.96 -12.81
C ILE A 183 -15.19 8.11 -13.81
N PRO A 184 -16.39 8.59 -14.21
CA PRO A 184 -16.53 9.68 -15.15
C PRO A 184 -16.17 11.02 -14.49
N ASN A 185 -15.84 12.02 -15.31
CA ASN A 185 -15.49 13.36 -14.87
C ASN A 185 -14.42 13.34 -13.79
N TRP A 186 -13.38 12.51 -14.02
CA TRP A 186 -12.24 12.43 -13.12
C TRP A 186 -11.57 13.79 -13.03
N VAL A 187 -11.43 14.26 -11.81
CA VAL A 187 -10.70 15.46 -11.39
C VAL A 187 -10.85 16.65 -12.33
N ILE A 188 -11.84 17.47 -12.09
CA ILE A 188 -11.96 18.78 -12.75
C ILE A 188 -10.74 19.62 -12.34
N GLY A 189 -9.76 19.75 -13.24
CA GLY A 189 -8.54 20.55 -13.05
C GLY A 189 -7.25 19.77 -12.86
N ASP A 190 -7.29 18.45 -12.68
CA ASP A 190 -6.09 17.61 -12.63
C ASP A 190 -6.24 16.35 -13.48
N THR A 191 -6.16 16.51 -14.79
CA THR A 191 -6.21 15.39 -15.75
C THR A 191 -4.88 14.64 -15.87
N PHE A 192 -3.87 15.02 -15.09
CA PHE A 192 -2.54 14.43 -15.15
C PHE A 192 -2.40 13.23 -14.19
N TRP A 193 -2.97 13.34 -12.97
CA TRP A 193 -2.82 12.31 -11.94
C TRP A 193 -4.03 11.37 -11.88
N GLY A 194 -3.78 10.05 -11.97
CA GLY A 194 -4.78 9.01 -11.75
C GLY A 194 -5.14 8.80 -10.28
N PRO A 195 -5.96 7.76 -9.97
CA PRO A 195 -6.24 7.35 -8.59
C PRO A 195 -4.93 7.17 -7.82
N TYR A 196 -4.74 7.99 -6.77
CA TYR A 196 -3.43 8.22 -6.19
C TYR A 196 -3.17 7.39 -4.93
N GLY A 197 -4.13 7.33 -4.01
CA GLY A 197 -4.14 6.49 -2.83
C GLY A 197 -5.27 5.48 -2.89
N ALA A 198 -5.12 4.32 -2.24
CA ALA A 198 -6.20 3.36 -2.03
C ALA A 198 -6.00 2.62 -0.70
N ALA A 199 -7.11 2.30 -0.04
CA ALA A 199 -7.14 1.50 1.17
C ALA A 199 -8.47 0.73 1.28
N LEU A 200 -8.50 -0.31 2.10
CA LEU A 200 -9.69 -1.10 2.39
C LEU A 200 -10.27 -0.70 3.73
N ASP A 201 -11.61 -0.65 3.84
CA ASP A 201 -12.28 -0.49 5.13
C ASP A 201 -12.77 -1.83 5.71
N LYS A 202 -13.29 -1.79 6.95
CA LYS A 202 -13.84 -2.97 7.65
C LYS A 202 -15.08 -3.60 7.00
N ASN A 203 -15.72 -2.88 6.07
CA ASN A 203 -16.84 -3.40 5.29
C ASN A 203 -16.36 -4.09 4.01
N LEU A 204 -15.05 -4.12 3.77
CA LEU A 204 -14.38 -4.58 2.56
C LEU A 204 -14.68 -3.70 1.34
N ASP A 205 -15.06 -2.45 1.56
CA ASP A 205 -15.20 -1.45 0.51
C ASP A 205 -13.84 -0.79 0.24
N VAL A 206 -13.56 -0.52 -1.02
CA VAL A 206 -12.29 0.09 -1.45
C VAL A 206 -12.44 1.59 -1.53
N TRP A 207 -11.67 2.28 -0.70
CA TRP A 207 -11.51 3.72 -0.77
C TRP A 207 -10.34 4.09 -1.66
N PHE A 208 -10.47 5.16 -2.42
CA PHE A 208 -9.38 5.74 -3.18
C PHE A 208 -9.59 7.24 -3.40
N SER A 209 -8.50 7.94 -3.66
CA SER A 209 -8.50 9.40 -3.80
C SER A 209 -7.71 9.84 -5.04
N GLY A 210 -8.06 11.00 -5.59
CA GLY A 210 -7.18 11.77 -6.47
C GLY A 210 -6.14 12.54 -5.67
N LEU A 211 -5.03 12.95 -6.30
CA LEU A 211 -3.99 13.74 -5.62
C LEU A 211 -4.50 15.11 -5.12
N ARG A 212 -5.29 15.78 -5.92
CA ARG A 212 -5.88 17.10 -5.61
C ARG A 212 -7.39 17.10 -5.80
N GLY A 213 -7.99 15.92 -5.78
CA GLY A 213 -9.36 15.75 -6.20
C GLY A 213 -10.19 15.09 -5.13
N GLU A 214 -11.08 14.28 -5.60
CA GLU A 214 -12.19 13.74 -4.88
C GLU A 214 -11.84 12.47 -4.12
N LEU A 215 -12.66 12.15 -3.13
CA LEU A 215 -12.68 10.88 -2.43
C LEU A 215 -13.75 9.98 -3.04
N PHE A 216 -13.43 8.72 -3.21
CA PHE A 216 -14.33 7.69 -3.72
C PHE A 216 -14.34 6.48 -2.82
N ARG A 217 -15.50 5.81 -2.79
CA ARG A 217 -15.64 4.48 -2.18
C ARG A 217 -16.30 3.55 -3.19
N ILE A 218 -15.65 2.45 -3.51
CA ILE A 218 -16.23 1.37 -4.31
C ILE A 218 -16.92 0.40 -3.38
N ASN A 219 -18.21 0.21 -3.60
CA ASN A 219 -19.01 -0.81 -2.93
C ASN A 219 -18.76 -2.16 -3.61
N THR A 220 -17.87 -2.95 -3.04
CA THR A 220 -17.38 -4.20 -3.63
C THR A 220 -18.39 -5.35 -3.56
N LYS A 221 -19.41 -5.22 -2.72
CA LYS A 221 -20.49 -6.22 -2.56
C LYS A 221 -21.51 -6.17 -3.69
N ASN A 222 -21.64 -5.02 -4.35
CA ASN A 222 -22.53 -4.87 -5.51
C ASN A 222 -21.96 -5.57 -6.75
N LYS A 223 -22.83 -6.06 -7.62
CA LYS A 223 -22.45 -6.71 -8.88
C LYS A 223 -23.35 -6.17 -10.02
N PRO A 224 -22.83 -5.32 -10.91
CA PRO A 224 -21.48 -4.76 -10.90
C PRO A 224 -21.22 -3.85 -9.69
N ALA A 225 -19.94 -3.66 -9.34
CA ALA A 225 -19.55 -2.77 -8.27
C ALA A 225 -19.97 -1.32 -8.61
N THR A 226 -20.45 -0.62 -7.59
CA THR A 226 -20.86 0.78 -7.68
C THR A 226 -19.91 1.65 -6.88
N PHE A 227 -19.99 2.97 -7.02
CA PHE A 227 -19.16 3.88 -6.24
C PHE A 227 -19.93 5.08 -5.71
N ASP A 228 -19.50 5.57 -4.56
CA ASP A 228 -19.87 6.86 -3.99
C ASP A 228 -18.73 7.86 -4.23
N ARG A 229 -19.06 9.17 -4.19
CA ARG A 229 -18.13 10.25 -4.51
C ARG A 229 -18.35 11.45 -3.59
N TRP A 230 -17.26 12.02 -3.04
CA TRP A 230 -17.28 13.22 -2.21
C TRP A 230 -16.20 14.18 -2.66
N ASN A 231 -16.54 15.46 -2.66
CA ASN A 231 -15.62 16.55 -2.97
C ASN A 231 -15.07 17.12 -1.67
N PRO A 232 -13.75 17.16 -1.47
CA PRO A 232 -13.18 17.82 -0.32
C PRO A 232 -13.42 19.33 -0.37
N PRO A 233 -13.50 20.01 0.78
CA PRO A 233 -13.47 21.46 0.85
C PRO A 233 -12.19 22.00 0.21
N PHE A 234 -12.25 23.25 -0.26
CA PHE A 234 -11.08 23.94 -0.76
C PHE A 234 -9.97 23.98 0.31
N GLY A 235 -8.73 23.70 -0.11
CA GLY A 235 -7.56 23.67 0.77
C GLY A 235 -7.21 22.29 1.35
N LEU A 236 -8.04 21.27 1.14
CA LEU A 236 -7.66 19.88 1.44
C LEU A 236 -7.04 19.23 0.19
N GLU A 237 -5.87 18.66 0.36
CA GLU A 237 -5.17 17.88 -0.66
C GLU A 237 -4.93 16.45 -0.13
N PHE A 238 -4.97 15.47 -1.02
CA PHE A 238 -4.82 14.05 -0.68
C PHE A 238 -3.55 13.49 -1.30
N TYR A 239 -2.50 13.33 -0.51
CA TYR A 239 -1.25 12.75 -1.01
C TYR A 239 -1.18 11.24 -0.75
N GLY A 240 -1.04 10.83 0.49
CA GLY A 240 -1.17 9.45 0.91
C GLY A 240 -2.57 9.18 1.46
N MET A 241 -2.94 7.91 1.58
CA MET A 241 -4.22 7.49 2.11
C MET A 241 -4.08 6.21 2.94
N THR A 242 -4.78 6.15 4.05
CA THR A 242 -5.03 4.94 4.84
C THR A 242 -6.46 4.95 5.35
N VAL A 243 -6.90 3.85 5.95
CA VAL A 243 -8.16 3.77 6.70
C VAL A 243 -7.80 3.31 8.10
N ASP A 244 -8.35 3.96 9.11
CA ASP A 244 -8.14 3.57 10.51
C ASP A 244 -9.02 2.38 10.92
N PRO A 245 -8.84 1.78 12.12
CA PRO A 245 -9.65 0.67 12.58
C PRO A 245 -11.15 0.97 12.74
N ASP A 246 -11.53 2.26 12.93
CA ASP A 246 -12.92 2.69 12.98
C ASP A 246 -13.58 2.71 11.59
N GLY A 247 -12.78 2.78 10.56
CA GLY A 247 -13.19 2.76 9.15
C GLY A 247 -13.16 4.15 8.50
N ASP A 248 -12.52 5.11 9.14
CA ASP A 248 -12.41 6.48 8.64
C ASP A 248 -11.18 6.63 7.73
N PRO A 249 -11.34 7.12 6.51
CA PRO A 249 -10.23 7.42 5.61
C PRO A 249 -9.41 8.63 6.09
N TRP A 250 -8.09 8.49 6.08
CA TRP A 250 -7.11 9.52 6.44
C TRP A 250 -6.23 9.89 5.26
N PHE A 251 -5.84 11.16 5.19
CA PHE A 251 -5.10 11.71 4.07
C PHE A 251 -3.92 12.57 4.55
N GLY A 252 -2.75 12.35 3.94
CA GLY A 252 -1.67 13.32 3.96
C GLY A 252 -1.97 14.44 2.96
N GLY A 253 -1.45 15.62 3.21
CA GLY A 253 -1.56 16.77 2.30
C GLY A 253 -0.22 17.45 2.14
N CYS A 254 0.29 17.62 0.93
CA CYS A 254 1.59 18.25 0.71
C CYS A 254 1.52 19.76 0.51
N SER A 255 0.34 20.34 0.51
CA SER A 255 0.08 21.78 0.49
C SER A 255 -1.16 22.14 1.30
N GLY A 256 -1.59 21.23 2.17
CA GLY A 256 -2.74 21.36 3.04
C GLY A 256 -2.56 20.55 4.32
N PRO A 257 -3.53 20.59 5.23
CA PRO A 257 -3.46 19.85 6.48
C PRO A 257 -3.57 18.33 6.27
N VAL A 258 -3.10 17.55 7.23
CA VAL A 258 -3.56 16.18 7.40
C VAL A 258 -5.05 16.22 7.71
N SER A 259 -5.82 15.32 7.12
CA SER A 259 -7.27 15.30 7.29
C SER A 259 -7.83 13.88 7.32
N THR A 260 -9.03 13.76 7.85
CA THR A 260 -9.83 12.53 7.83
C THR A 260 -11.22 12.81 7.27
N PHE A 261 -11.93 11.76 6.91
CA PHE A 261 -13.31 11.80 6.47
C PHE A 261 -14.15 10.84 7.30
N ASP A 262 -15.18 11.34 7.93
CA ASP A 262 -16.17 10.54 8.65
C ASP A 262 -17.25 10.03 7.67
N PRO A 263 -17.30 8.72 7.39
CA PRO A 263 -18.26 8.16 6.44
C PRO A 263 -19.72 8.23 6.89
N VAL A 264 -19.97 8.41 8.19
CA VAL A 264 -21.32 8.49 8.78
C VAL A 264 -21.89 9.90 8.60
N THR A 265 -21.15 10.91 9.05
CA THR A 265 -21.56 12.31 8.95
C THR A 265 -21.24 12.91 7.58
N LYS A 266 -20.39 12.25 6.78
CA LYS A 266 -19.89 12.72 5.48
C LYS A 266 -19.14 14.04 5.56
N GLN A 267 -18.41 14.25 6.65
CA GLN A 267 -17.63 15.45 6.90
C GLN A 267 -16.13 15.19 6.78
N PHE A 268 -15.44 16.13 6.15
CA PHE A 268 -13.98 16.18 6.19
C PHE A 268 -13.53 16.98 7.43
N ILE A 269 -12.55 16.46 8.15
CA ILE A 269 -12.01 17.04 9.37
C ILE A 269 -10.52 17.25 9.19
N ALA A 270 -10.06 18.50 9.30
CA ALA A 270 -8.63 18.85 9.25
C ALA A 270 -8.01 18.72 10.64
N VAL A 271 -6.80 18.18 10.73
CA VAL A 271 -6.02 18.12 11.95
C VAL A 271 -5.25 19.44 12.12
N ALA A 272 -5.55 20.19 13.15
CA ALA A 272 -4.92 21.49 13.40
C ALA A 272 -3.41 21.36 13.67
N GLY A 273 -2.63 22.31 13.17
CA GLY A 273 -1.18 22.40 13.41
C GLY A 273 -0.34 21.44 12.55
N LEU A 274 -0.95 20.81 11.56
CA LEU A 274 -0.28 19.92 10.61
C LEU A 274 -0.48 20.43 9.17
N GLU A 275 0.08 21.62 8.91
CA GLU A 275 -0.02 22.30 7.61
C GLU A 275 1.36 22.42 6.96
N SER A 276 1.83 21.31 6.39
CA SER A 276 3.12 21.22 5.71
C SER A 276 3.04 20.14 4.62
N CYS A 277 4.19 19.63 4.16
CA CYS A 277 4.17 18.50 3.25
C CYS A 277 4.12 17.18 4.04
N PHE A 278 2.94 16.62 4.18
CA PHE A 278 2.67 15.31 4.77
C PHE A 278 2.31 14.32 3.67
N ARG A 279 2.93 13.14 3.68
CA ARG A 279 2.83 12.21 2.57
C ARG A 279 2.09 10.91 2.94
N GLY A 280 2.79 9.78 3.03
CA GLY A 280 2.20 8.48 3.36
C GLY A 280 1.78 8.39 4.81
N LEU A 281 0.76 7.57 5.10
CA LEU A 281 0.21 7.35 6.44
C LEU A 281 -0.06 5.88 6.68
N ALA A 282 -0.07 5.51 7.96
CA ALA A 282 -0.60 4.25 8.43
C ALA A 282 -1.28 4.44 9.79
N ALA A 283 -2.35 3.69 10.03
CA ALA A 283 -2.97 3.60 11.35
C ALA A 283 -2.41 2.39 12.10
N ASP A 284 -2.15 2.54 13.39
CA ASP A 284 -1.84 1.44 14.29
C ASP A 284 -3.10 0.96 15.02
N LYS A 285 -3.00 -0.17 15.70
CA LYS A 285 -4.12 -0.73 16.47
C LYS A 285 -4.28 -0.07 17.86
N GLU A 286 -3.31 0.73 18.29
CA GLU A 286 -3.31 1.44 19.57
C GLU A 286 -4.03 2.80 19.49
N GLY A 287 -4.56 3.19 18.32
CA GLY A 287 -5.33 4.40 18.14
C GLY A 287 -4.56 5.60 17.62
N SER A 288 -3.41 5.37 17.00
CA SER A 288 -2.65 6.45 16.35
C SER A 288 -2.65 6.31 14.82
N VAL A 289 -2.69 7.46 14.14
CA VAL A 289 -2.32 7.59 12.74
C VAL A 289 -0.94 8.25 12.65
N TRP A 290 -0.03 7.58 11.95
CA TRP A 290 1.34 8.01 11.73
C TRP A 290 1.50 8.56 10.33
N VAL A 291 2.10 9.74 10.20
CA VAL A 291 2.18 10.46 8.91
C VAL A 291 3.60 10.90 8.63
N ALA A 292 4.15 10.50 7.49
CA ALA A 292 5.46 10.95 7.01
C ALA A 292 5.45 12.46 6.72
N ALA A 293 6.46 13.18 7.22
CA ALA A 293 6.55 14.64 7.12
C ALA A 293 7.88 15.09 6.52
N ASN A 294 7.85 16.03 5.59
CA ASN A 294 9.04 16.60 4.96
C ASN A 294 9.46 17.96 5.54
N GLY A 295 8.58 18.64 6.21
CA GLY A 295 8.89 19.91 6.85
C GLY A 295 7.97 20.16 8.06
N PRO A 296 8.45 19.94 9.30
CA PRO A 296 9.76 19.39 9.67
C PRO A 296 9.96 17.95 9.19
N CYS A 297 11.22 17.49 9.09
CA CYS A 297 11.55 16.16 8.58
C CYS A 297 11.41 15.10 9.67
N GLY A 298 10.48 14.16 9.50
CA GLY A 298 10.20 13.14 10.51
C GLY A 298 8.86 12.45 10.31
N VAL A 299 8.19 12.12 11.43
CA VAL A 299 6.87 11.49 11.42
C VAL A 299 5.98 12.09 12.51
N ALA A 300 4.76 12.44 12.16
CA ALA A 300 3.74 12.91 13.09
C ALA A 300 2.90 11.73 13.60
N GLN A 301 2.65 11.67 14.90
CA GLN A 301 1.74 10.74 15.56
C GLN A 301 0.46 11.51 15.94
N ILE A 302 -0.69 11.04 15.49
CA ILE A 302 -1.99 11.69 15.62
C ILE A 302 -2.94 10.75 16.36
N ASP A 303 -3.66 11.26 17.35
CA ASP A 303 -4.80 10.57 17.97
C ASP A 303 -5.97 10.56 16.98
N HIS A 304 -6.36 9.38 16.50
CA HIS A 304 -7.40 9.28 15.48
C HIS A 304 -8.80 9.58 16.02
N VAL A 305 -9.04 9.34 17.30
CA VAL A 305 -10.36 9.58 17.94
C VAL A 305 -10.61 11.08 18.11
N ASN A 306 -9.58 11.81 18.56
CA ASN A 306 -9.69 13.23 18.86
C ASN A 306 -9.23 14.13 17.72
N ASN A 307 -8.69 13.57 16.63
CA ASN A 307 -8.13 14.29 15.48
C ASN A 307 -7.07 15.33 15.89
N LYS A 308 -6.12 14.92 16.74
CA LYS A 308 -5.12 15.80 17.32
C LYS A 308 -3.72 15.25 17.23
N LEU A 309 -2.75 16.13 16.98
CA LEU A 309 -1.34 15.77 17.08
C LEU A 309 -1.01 15.35 18.52
N ILE A 310 -0.55 14.12 18.70
CA ILE A 310 0.01 13.62 19.95
C ILE A 310 1.44 14.16 20.07
N LYS A 311 2.27 13.89 19.06
CA LYS A 311 3.68 14.26 19.05
C LYS A 311 4.26 14.21 17.65
N PHE A 312 5.27 15.03 17.43
CA PHE A 312 6.16 14.95 16.28
C PHE A 312 7.48 14.26 16.69
N HIS A 313 7.94 13.31 15.87
CA HIS A 313 9.15 12.54 16.09
C HIS A 313 10.16 12.86 15.00
N ASP A 314 11.25 13.54 15.36
CA ASP A 314 12.35 13.83 14.45
C ASP A 314 13.08 12.55 14.05
N LEU A 315 13.44 12.45 12.78
CA LEU A 315 14.33 11.42 12.25
C LEU A 315 15.69 12.05 11.91
N ASN A 316 16.79 11.38 12.24
CA ASN A 316 18.13 11.85 11.93
C ASN A 316 19.08 10.67 11.70
N PRO A 317 19.59 10.48 10.46
CA PRO A 317 19.44 11.34 9.28
C PRO A 317 18.01 11.34 8.73
N CYS A 318 17.61 12.42 8.05
CA CYS A 318 16.32 12.57 7.43
C CYS A 318 16.43 13.43 6.17
N SER A 319 15.75 13.04 5.12
CA SER A 319 15.71 13.78 3.85
C SER A 319 14.30 14.02 3.37
N THR A 320 13.62 12.93 2.94
CA THR A 320 12.29 13.02 2.35
C THR A 320 11.47 11.80 2.76
N PRO A 321 10.94 11.75 3.99
CA PRO A 321 10.00 10.69 4.38
C PRO A 321 8.78 10.66 3.46
N VAL A 322 8.50 9.49 2.87
CA VAL A 322 7.44 9.32 1.87
C VAL A 322 6.36 8.32 2.26
N GLY A 323 6.73 7.23 2.93
CA GLY A 323 5.80 6.15 3.28
C GLY A 323 5.82 5.83 4.77
N VAL A 324 4.66 5.38 5.27
CA VAL A 324 4.52 4.83 6.62
C VAL A 324 3.76 3.51 6.51
N SER A 325 4.20 2.50 7.25
CA SER A 325 3.46 1.26 7.49
C SER A 325 3.67 0.78 8.91
N VAL A 326 2.80 -0.08 9.39
CA VAL A 326 2.91 -0.75 10.70
C VAL A 326 3.11 -2.24 10.45
N ASP A 327 4.10 -2.87 11.09
CA ASP A 327 4.33 -4.31 10.95
C ASP A 327 3.49 -5.15 11.93
N ASP A 328 3.56 -6.47 11.82
CA ASP A 328 2.78 -7.39 12.65
C ASP A 328 3.11 -7.33 14.14
N GLU A 329 4.32 -6.87 14.48
CA GLU A 329 4.75 -6.65 15.87
C GLU A 329 4.29 -5.28 16.40
N GLY A 330 3.69 -4.43 15.54
CA GLY A 330 3.21 -3.09 15.87
C GLY A 330 4.28 -2.00 15.74
N TYR A 331 5.48 -2.29 15.21
CA TYR A 331 6.47 -1.25 14.93
C TYR A 331 6.06 -0.41 13.73
N VAL A 332 6.33 0.88 13.83
CA VAL A 332 6.08 1.85 12.76
C VAL A 332 7.32 1.95 11.87
N TRP A 333 7.13 1.75 10.57
CA TRP A 333 8.15 1.89 9.57
C TRP A 333 7.94 3.18 8.78
N VAL A 334 8.98 3.99 8.68
CA VAL A 334 8.97 5.22 7.88
C VAL A 334 10.01 5.10 6.78
N VAL A 335 9.58 5.07 5.54
CA VAL A 335 10.47 5.03 4.38
C VAL A 335 10.82 6.45 3.96
N ASP A 336 12.12 6.74 3.90
CA ASP A 336 12.69 7.98 3.38
C ASP A 336 13.18 7.75 1.95
N GLU A 337 12.84 8.66 1.03
CA GLU A 337 13.08 8.51 -0.41
C GLU A 337 14.56 8.29 -0.75
N TYR A 338 15.49 8.85 0.04
CA TYR A 338 16.92 8.85 -0.28
C TYR A 338 17.82 8.17 0.75
N ILE A 339 17.26 7.69 1.86
CA ILE A 339 18.08 7.14 2.97
C ILE A 339 17.80 5.66 3.20
N GLY A 340 16.53 5.25 3.14
CA GLY A 340 16.10 3.89 3.45
C GLY A 340 14.87 3.87 4.36
N ALA A 341 14.86 3.05 5.40
CA ALA A 341 13.69 2.92 6.26
C ALA A 341 14.02 2.97 7.75
N TRP A 342 13.24 3.70 8.51
CA TRP A 342 13.28 3.76 9.96
C TRP A 342 12.27 2.77 10.56
N LYS A 343 12.71 1.94 11.51
CA LYS A 343 11.85 1.17 12.42
C LYS A 343 11.74 1.91 13.73
N ILE A 344 10.52 2.18 14.19
CA ILE A 344 10.20 2.99 15.38
C ILE A 344 9.32 2.17 16.31
N ASP A 345 9.71 2.09 17.58
CA ASP A 345 8.86 1.54 18.63
C ASP A 345 7.77 2.58 19.02
N PRO A 346 6.49 2.34 18.74
CA PRO A 346 5.43 3.32 19.04
C PRO A 346 5.26 3.60 20.53
N LEU A 347 5.62 2.65 21.41
CA LEU A 347 5.56 2.81 22.86
C LEU A 347 6.78 3.58 23.41
N ASN A 348 7.90 3.52 22.70
CA ASN A 348 9.12 4.26 23.01
C ASN A 348 9.76 4.82 21.74
N PRO A 349 9.24 5.88 21.13
CA PRO A 349 9.71 6.39 19.84
C PRO A 349 11.13 6.96 19.80
N ASN A 350 11.83 7.00 20.95
CA ASN A 350 13.26 7.22 21.00
C ASN A 350 14.07 5.97 20.61
N ASN A 351 13.47 4.79 20.77
CA ASN A 351 14.02 3.52 20.29
C ASN A 351 13.69 3.36 18.81
N LYS A 352 14.59 3.83 17.96
CA LYS A 352 14.44 3.79 16.51
C LYS A 352 15.73 3.31 15.85
N GLN A 353 15.56 2.55 14.78
CA GLN A 353 16.66 1.94 14.04
C GLN A 353 16.52 2.26 12.55
N LEU A 354 17.65 2.52 11.89
CA LEU A 354 17.69 2.80 10.46
C LEU A 354 18.29 1.60 9.72
N ILE A 355 17.61 1.17 8.67
CA ILE A 355 18.18 0.33 7.62
C ILE A 355 18.43 1.19 6.39
N ASN A 356 19.67 1.22 5.92
CA ASN A 356 20.00 1.82 4.64
C ASN A 356 19.58 0.85 3.52
N ILE A 357 18.79 1.36 2.60
CA ILE A 357 18.40 0.67 1.37
C ILE A 357 18.97 1.51 0.22
N GLU A 358 19.63 0.88 -0.73
CA GLU A 358 20.22 1.56 -1.88
C GLU A 358 19.16 1.95 -2.89
N ASN A 359 19.31 3.07 -3.58
CA ASN A 359 18.44 3.68 -4.59
C ASN A 359 17.37 4.62 -4.02
N ASP A 360 16.60 5.25 -4.90
CA ASP A 360 15.52 6.16 -4.52
C ASP A 360 14.22 5.40 -4.22
N HIS A 361 13.59 5.68 -3.09
CA HIS A 361 12.45 4.93 -2.55
C HIS A 361 11.15 5.74 -2.55
N TYR A 362 10.62 6.08 -3.70
CA TYR A 362 9.32 6.78 -3.76
C TYR A 362 8.16 5.79 -3.53
N THR A 363 8.14 5.20 -2.34
CA THR A 363 7.19 4.15 -1.95
C THR A 363 6.33 4.58 -0.76
N TYR A 364 5.03 4.31 -0.84
CA TYR A 364 4.05 4.50 0.20
C TYR A 364 2.78 3.69 -0.13
N SER A 365 1.86 3.55 0.78
CA SER A 365 0.72 2.65 0.85
C SER A 365 0.99 1.51 1.84
N ASP A 366 0.29 0.41 1.79
CA ASP A 366 0.51 -0.70 2.72
C ASP A 366 1.73 -1.53 2.30
N MET A 367 2.87 -1.24 2.93
CA MET A 367 4.15 -1.88 2.64
C MET A 367 4.40 -3.14 3.47
N THR A 368 3.55 -3.43 4.47
CA THR A 368 3.72 -4.55 5.41
C THR A 368 2.51 -5.48 5.51
N GLY A 369 1.34 -5.03 5.05
CA GLY A 369 0.06 -5.72 5.26
C GLY A 369 -0.65 -5.33 6.56
N GLY A 370 -0.03 -4.49 7.39
CA GLY A 370 -0.58 -4.12 8.69
C GLY A 370 -1.90 -3.36 8.59
N GLN A 371 -2.05 -2.45 7.65
CA GLN A 371 -3.31 -1.73 7.41
C GLN A 371 -4.45 -2.70 7.06
N LEU A 372 -4.17 -3.64 6.16
CA LEU A 372 -5.17 -4.60 5.74
C LEU A 372 -5.58 -5.55 6.87
N LYS A 373 -4.60 -6.00 7.68
CA LYS A 373 -4.87 -6.84 8.86
C LYS A 373 -5.70 -6.11 9.91
N SER A 374 -5.44 -4.83 10.15
CA SER A 374 -6.16 -4.03 11.14
C SER A 374 -7.65 -3.89 10.85
N VAL A 375 -8.07 -3.97 9.60
CA VAL A 375 -9.48 -3.82 9.18
C VAL A 375 -10.18 -5.14 8.87
N VAL A 376 -9.44 -6.19 8.54
CA VAL A 376 -9.99 -7.48 8.09
C VAL A 376 -10.06 -8.51 9.20
N LEU A 377 -9.03 -8.58 10.05
CA LEU A 377 -8.96 -9.55 11.15
C LEU A 377 -9.69 -9.02 12.38
N PRO A 378 -10.33 -9.88 13.17
CA PRO A 378 -10.90 -9.50 14.48
C PRO A 378 -9.82 -8.88 15.37
N GLN A 379 -10.14 -7.74 15.98
CA GLN A 379 -9.28 -7.06 16.95
C GLN A 379 -9.35 -7.79 18.30
#